data_36007dc4ad85d14fead510ea7ecde968
#
_entry.id   36007dc4ad85d14fead510ea7ecde968
#
_cell.length_a   1.000
_cell.length_b   1.000
_cell.length_c   1.000
_cell.angle_alpha   90.00
_cell.angle_beta   90.00
_cell.angle_gamma   90.00
#
_symmetry.space_group_name_H-M   'P 1'
#
loop_
_entity.id
_entity.type
_entity.pdbx_description
1 polymer ?
#
loop_
_entity_poly.entity_id
_entity_poly.type
_entity_poly.pdbx_seq_one_letter_code
_entity_poly.pdbx_strand_id
1 'polypeptide(L)'
;RVTAWDNTSMLTADFVVHDAIQVGALLVGADWDAYVQRVHWFPSVVLQQNTPTRKLVSSEFEWQEFCDSVINTGSEGAVLKQLHAPWIAGHKGWHVTKEVRGVHLDLRCVGWTLGKGKRSNQIGALYFEYNSKLFSADLGKGWTDEKRDALTARAQSTNDDVTGAVFHV
;
A
#
# COMPACT_ATOMS: atom_id res chain seq x y z
N ARG A 1 0.70 -5.20 9.36
CA ARG A 1 1.55 -4.94 10.53
C ARG A 1 0.67 -4.36 11.63
N VAL A 2 0.40 -5.15 12.68
CA VAL A 2 -0.32 -4.65 13.85
C VAL A 2 0.67 -3.82 14.66
N THR A 3 0.39 -2.53 14.82
CA THR A 3 1.29 -1.59 15.49
C THR A 3 0.89 -1.27 16.93
N ALA A 4 -0.33 -1.66 17.32
CA ALA A 4 -0.80 -1.57 18.71
C ALA A 4 -1.59 -2.84 19.03
N TRP A 5 -1.27 -3.48 20.12
CA TRP A 5 -1.93 -4.68 20.61
C TRP A 5 -2.64 -4.33 21.91
N ASP A 6 -3.93 -4.52 21.94
CA ASP A 6 -4.69 -4.66 23.18
C ASP A 6 -5.35 -6.05 23.20
N ASN A 7 -5.72 -6.51 24.37
CA ASN A 7 -6.30 -7.84 24.54
C ASN A 7 -7.66 -8.00 23.82
N THR A 8 -8.34 -6.90 23.52
CA THR A 8 -9.63 -6.90 22.85
C THR A 8 -9.45 -7.08 21.34
N SER A 9 -8.43 -6.42 20.76
CA SER A 9 -8.11 -6.52 19.34
C SER A 9 -7.69 -7.93 18.93
N MET A 10 -7.03 -8.68 19.82
CA MET A 10 -6.64 -10.06 19.55
C MET A 10 -7.82 -11.03 19.44
N LEU A 11 -8.91 -10.77 20.15
CA LEU A 11 -10.10 -11.64 20.13
C LEU A 11 -10.92 -11.54 18.84
N THR A 12 -10.70 -10.47 18.07
CA THR A 12 -11.43 -10.18 16.82
C THR A 12 -10.54 -10.25 15.57
N ALA A 13 -9.27 -10.64 15.70
CA ALA A 13 -8.35 -10.73 14.58
C ALA A 13 -8.49 -12.06 13.85
N ASP A 14 -8.80 -12.00 12.56
CA ASP A 14 -8.79 -13.15 11.66
C ASP A 14 -7.45 -13.24 10.93
N PHE A 15 -6.94 -14.47 10.79
CA PHE A 15 -5.74 -14.75 10.02
C PHE A 15 -6.13 -15.23 8.63
N VAL A 16 -5.65 -14.52 7.59
CA VAL A 16 -5.84 -14.92 6.20
C VAL A 16 -4.50 -15.35 5.61
N VAL A 17 -4.43 -16.60 5.12
CA VAL A 17 -3.20 -17.18 4.58
C VAL A 17 -3.12 -16.93 3.08
N HIS A 18 -2.14 -16.13 2.66
CA HIS A 18 -1.94 -15.72 1.26
C HIS A 18 -0.96 -16.61 0.48
N ASP A 19 0.02 -17.22 1.16
CA ASP A 19 1.05 -18.06 0.55
C ASP A 19 1.65 -18.99 1.63
N ALA A 20 2.28 -20.08 1.22
CA ALA A 20 3.03 -20.99 2.07
C ALA A 20 4.36 -21.35 1.40
N ILE A 21 5.42 -21.39 2.17
CA ILE A 21 6.76 -21.78 1.73
C ILE A 21 7.32 -22.83 2.67
N GLN A 22 8.20 -23.67 2.17
CA GLN A 22 8.90 -24.63 3.00
C GLN A 22 9.86 -23.93 3.98
N VAL A 23 10.01 -24.49 5.20
CA VAL A 23 10.92 -23.91 6.21
C VAL A 23 12.36 -23.83 5.68
N GLY A 24 12.82 -24.85 4.94
CA GLY A 24 14.12 -24.83 4.31
C GLY A 24 14.30 -23.68 3.31
N ALA A 25 13.27 -23.37 2.53
CA ALA A 25 13.25 -22.23 1.60
C ALA A 25 13.34 -20.89 2.33
N LEU A 26 12.70 -20.76 3.49
CA LEU A 26 12.82 -19.56 4.32
C LEU A 26 14.26 -19.32 4.79
N LEU A 27 14.98 -20.37 5.14
CA LEU A 27 16.38 -20.28 5.62
C LEU A 27 17.35 -19.89 4.49
N VAL A 28 17.10 -20.34 3.25
CA VAL A 28 17.93 -19.96 2.09
C VAL A 28 17.46 -18.69 1.39
N GLY A 29 16.30 -18.15 1.76
CA GLY A 29 15.75 -16.92 1.22
C GLY A 29 15.04 -17.07 -0.13
N ALA A 30 14.82 -18.29 -0.61
CA ALA A 30 14.10 -18.54 -1.86
C ALA A 30 13.35 -19.89 -1.84
N ASP A 31 12.14 -19.91 -2.41
CA ASP A 31 11.39 -21.11 -2.75
C ASP A 31 11.14 -21.10 -4.26
N TRP A 32 11.75 -22.05 -4.95
CA TRP A 32 11.71 -22.16 -6.42
C TRP A 32 10.44 -22.84 -6.94
N ASP A 33 9.62 -23.41 -6.05
CA ASP A 33 8.33 -23.90 -6.45
C ASP A 33 7.47 -22.76 -6.97
N ALA A 34 6.78 -23.03 -8.07
CA ALA A 34 5.86 -22.05 -8.66
C ALA A 34 4.74 -21.69 -7.67
N TYR A 35 4.27 -20.45 -7.73
CA TYR A 35 3.15 -20.00 -6.87
C TYR A 35 1.95 -20.94 -6.95
N VAL A 36 1.62 -21.42 -8.16
CA VAL A 36 0.50 -22.37 -8.37
C VAL A 36 0.70 -23.68 -7.60
N GLN A 37 1.92 -24.16 -7.47
CA GLN A 37 2.23 -25.37 -6.69
C GLN A 37 2.10 -25.11 -5.19
N ARG A 38 2.64 -23.99 -4.71
CA ARG A 38 2.54 -23.61 -3.30
C ARG A 38 1.10 -23.45 -2.84
N VAL A 39 0.25 -22.79 -3.63
CA VAL A 39 -1.19 -22.66 -3.29
C VAL A 39 -1.97 -23.96 -3.37
N HIS A 40 -1.52 -24.94 -4.13
CA HIS A 40 -2.15 -26.25 -4.19
C HIS A 40 -2.01 -27.01 -2.86
N TRP A 41 -1.00 -26.71 -2.07
CA TRP A 41 -0.77 -27.32 -0.76
C TRP A 41 -1.68 -26.76 0.35
N PHE A 42 -2.28 -25.58 0.15
CA PHE A 42 -3.12 -24.94 1.15
C PHE A 42 -4.28 -25.78 1.69
N PRO A 43 -5.02 -26.54 0.87
CA PRO A 43 -6.15 -27.31 1.37
C PRO A 43 -5.78 -28.40 2.39
N SER A 44 -4.52 -28.86 2.35
CA SER A 44 -4.05 -29.93 3.25
C SER A 44 -3.44 -29.42 4.56
N VAL A 45 -3.03 -28.16 4.61
CA VAL A 45 -2.25 -27.60 5.73
C VAL A 45 -3.00 -26.52 6.50
N VAL A 46 -3.94 -25.81 5.84
CA VAL A 46 -4.66 -24.68 6.42
C VAL A 46 -6.16 -24.92 6.31
N LEU A 47 -6.88 -24.67 7.38
CA LEU A 47 -8.33 -24.71 7.41
C LEU A 47 -8.88 -23.84 6.27
N GLN A 48 -9.69 -24.43 5.41
CA GLN A 48 -10.25 -23.83 4.18
C GLN A 48 -10.92 -22.46 4.37
N GLN A 49 -11.21 -22.06 5.59
CA GLN A 49 -11.95 -20.86 5.94
C GLN A 49 -11.11 -19.58 5.92
N ASN A 50 -9.77 -19.68 5.89
CA ASN A 50 -8.88 -18.53 6.06
C ASN A 50 -7.99 -18.25 4.84
N THR A 51 -8.49 -18.51 3.63
CA THR A 51 -7.78 -18.14 2.41
C THR A 51 -8.52 -17.02 1.68
N PRO A 52 -7.79 -16.09 1.02
CA PRO A 52 -8.43 -15.02 0.27
C PRO A 52 -9.18 -15.60 -0.96
N THR A 53 -10.20 -14.88 -1.41
CA THR A 53 -10.84 -15.17 -2.70
C THR A 53 -9.79 -15.08 -3.80
N ARG A 54 -9.79 -16.07 -4.70
CA ARG A 54 -8.86 -16.15 -5.83
C ARG A 54 -9.61 -16.39 -7.14
N LYS A 55 -9.13 -15.76 -8.20
CA LYS A 55 -9.60 -15.96 -9.58
C LYS A 55 -8.38 -16.10 -10.48
N LEU A 56 -8.37 -17.07 -11.35
CA LEU A 56 -7.42 -17.12 -12.45
C LEU A 56 -7.89 -16.14 -13.52
N VAL A 57 -6.98 -15.27 -13.95
CA VAL A 57 -7.23 -14.28 -14.99
C VAL A 57 -6.24 -14.47 -16.12
N SER A 58 -6.70 -14.31 -17.37
CA SER A 58 -5.92 -14.49 -18.59
C SER A 58 -5.86 -13.23 -19.45
N SER A 59 -6.56 -12.18 -19.04
CA SER A 59 -6.58 -10.89 -19.72
C SER A 59 -6.62 -9.73 -18.72
N GLU A 60 -6.24 -8.55 -19.20
CA GLU A 60 -6.36 -7.30 -18.43
C GLU A 60 -7.82 -6.99 -18.08
N PHE A 61 -8.74 -7.28 -19.00
CA PHE A 61 -10.17 -7.10 -18.76
C PHE A 61 -10.67 -7.95 -17.58
N GLU A 62 -10.35 -9.25 -17.57
CA GLU A 62 -10.73 -10.15 -16.46
C GLU A 62 -10.09 -9.74 -15.13
N TRP A 63 -8.86 -9.20 -15.18
CA TRP A 63 -8.20 -8.66 -14.01
C TRP A 63 -8.94 -7.44 -13.47
N GLN A 64 -9.26 -6.48 -14.34
CA GLN A 64 -9.97 -5.26 -13.94
C GLN A 64 -11.36 -5.57 -13.37
N GLU A 65 -12.12 -6.46 -14.03
CA GLU A 65 -13.43 -6.93 -13.53
C GLU A 65 -13.32 -7.54 -12.13
N PHE A 66 -12.28 -8.33 -11.88
CA PHE A 66 -12.05 -8.92 -10.57
C PHE A 66 -11.68 -7.84 -9.53
N CYS A 67 -10.79 -6.90 -9.86
CA CYS A 67 -10.45 -5.79 -8.98
C CYS A 67 -11.68 -4.98 -8.59
N ASP A 68 -12.50 -4.59 -9.56
CA ASP A 68 -13.72 -3.84 -9.33
C ASP A 68 -14.70 -4.61 -8.43
N SER A 69 -14.83 -5.92 -8.66
CA SER A 69 -15.72 -6.76 -7.85
C SER A 69 -15.30 -6.80 -6.38
N VAL A 70 -14.01 -6.95 -6.08
CA VAL A 70 -13.52 -7.01 -4.70
C VAL A 70 -13.50 -5.64 -4.03
N ILE A 71 -13.23 -4.57 -4.77
CA ILE A 71 -13.30 -3.20 -4.28
C ILE A 71 -14.74 -2.82 -3.92
N ASN A 72 -15.70 -3.20 -4.76
CA ASN A 72 -17.13 -2.93 -4.53
C ASN A 72 -17.68 -3.67 -3.30
N THR A 73 -17.05 -4.77 -2.88
CA THR A 73 -17.40 -5.46 -1.63
C THR A 73 -16.74 -4.84 -0.39
N GLY A 74 -16.04 -3.71 -0.53
CA GLY A 74 -15.38 -3.00 0.56
C GLY A 74 -13.93 -3.41 0.82
N SER A 75 -13.34 -4.24 -0.02
CA SER A 75 -11.93 -4.60 0.07
C SER A 75 -11.03 -3.44 -0.37
N GLU A 76 -9.80 -3.39 0.14
CA GLU A 76 -8.80 -2.37 -0.24
C GLU A 76 -8.40 -2.48 -1.72
N GLY A 77 -8.37 -3.70 -2.26
CA GLY A 77 -7.98 -4.01 -3.62
C GLY A 77 -7.60 -5.47 -3.79
N ALA A 78 -6.89 -5.76 -4.88
CA ALA A 78 -6.47 -7.12 -5.22
C ALA A 78 -4.95 -7.20 -5.45
N VAL A 79 -4.42 -8.42 -5.36
CA VAL A 79 -3.01 -8.72 -5.64
C VAL A 79 -2.94 -9.70 -6.81
N LEU A 80 -2.35 -9.26 -7.92
CA LEU A 80 -2.03 -10.11 -9.06
C LEU A 80 -0.71 -10.82 -8.79
N LYS A 81 -0.70 -12.15 -8.92
CA LYS A 81 0.50 -12.97 -8.81
C LYS A 81 0.70 -13.82 -10.07
N GLN A 82 1.90 -13.80 -10.59
CA GLN A 82 2.26 -14.67 -11.71
C GLN A 82 2.30 -16.14 -11.23
N LEU A 83 1.58 -17.04 -11.93
CA LEU A 83 1.41 -18.43 -11.51
C LEU A 83 2.73 -19.22 -11.34
N HIS A 84 3.69 -18.94 -12.21
CA HIS A 84 4.96 -19.68 -12.24
C HIS A 84 6.11 -18.92 -11.53
N ALA A 85 5.80 -17.85 -10.81
CA ALA A 85 6.82 -17.11 -10.09
C ALA A 85 7.28 -17.85 -8.81
N PRO A 86 8.60 -17.92 -8.56
CA PRO A 86 9.13 -18.38 -7.29
C PRO A 86 8.83 -17.37 -6.18
N TRP A 87 9.04 -17.79 -4.93
CA TRP A 87 9.13 -16.87 -3.81
C TRP A 87 10.60 -16.54 -3.53
N ILE A 88 10.92 -15.26 -3.41
CA ILE A 88 12.27 -14.78 -3.08
C ILE A 88 12.13 -13.70 -2.00
N ALA A 89 12.87 -13.87 -0.90
CA ALA A 89 12.85 -12.95 0.22
C ALA A 89 13.27 -11.53 -0.20
N GLY A 90 12.47 -10.54 0.18
CA GLY A 90 12.75 -9.13 -0.10
C GLY A 90 12.66 -8.73 -1.58
N HIS A 91 12.28 -9.64 -2.48
CA HIS A 91 12.14 -9.33 -3.90
C HIS A 91 10.97 -8.37 -4.14
N LYS A 92 11.21 -7.33 -4.93
CA LYS A 92 10.23 -6.32 -5.35
C LYS A 92 10.11 -6.34 -6.87
N GLY A 93 9.62 -7.45 -7.42
CA GLY A 93 9.44 -7.62 -8.85
C GLY A 93 7.99 -7.47 -9.30
N TRP A 94 7.82 -7.31 -10.60
CA TRP A 94 6.52 -7.16 -11.26
C TRP A 94 5.66 -8.44 -11.27
N HIS A 95 6.21 -9.60 -10.89
CA HIS A 95 5.47 -10.86 -10.78
C HIS A 95 4.49 -10.90 -9.58
N VAL A 96 4.53 -9.89 -8.71
CA VAL A 96 3.52 -9.60 -7.69
C VAL A 96 3.17 -8.13 -7.76
N THR A 97 1.98 -7.83 -8.23
CA THR A 97 1.48 -6.45 -8.39
C THR A 97 0.24 -6.24 -7.54
N LYS A 98 0.19 -5.14 -6.82
CA LYS A 98 -0.96 -4.73 -6.02
C LYS A 98 -1.75 -3.67 -6.78
N GLU A 99 -3.04 -3.91 -6.95
CA GLU A 99 -4.02 -2.93 -7.41
C GLU A 99 -4.87 -2.52 -6.21
N VAL A 100 -4.89 -1.23 -5.91
CA VAL A 100 -5.67 -0.69 -4.79
C VAL A 100 -6.51 0.47 -5.28
N ARG A 101 -7.67 0.65 -4.65
CA ARG A 101 -8.50 1.81 -4.90
C ARG A 101 -7.74 3.06 -4.52
N GLY A 102 -7.50 3.94 -5.49
CA GLY A 102 -7.08 5.31 -5.25
C GLY A 102 -8.28 6.15 -4.82
N VAL A 103 -8.15 6.89 -3.75
CA VAL A 103 -9.09 7.98 -3.41
C VAL A 103 -8.34 9.27 -3.66
N HIS A 104 -8.87 10.10 -4.53
CA HIS A 104 -8.31 11.41 -4.82
C HIS A 104 -9.28 12.48 -4.34
N LEU A 105 -8.76 13.43 -3.59
CA LEU A 105 -9.55 14.51 -3.00
C LEU A 105 -8.84 15.85 -3.22
N ASP A 106 -9.61 16.86 -3.55
CA ASP A 106 -9.12 18.24 -3.54
C ASP A 106 -9.35 18.81 -2.13
N LEU A 107 -8.25 18.96 -1.39
CA LEU A 107 -8.28 19.34 0.01
C LEU A 107 -7.50 20.62 0.26
N ARG A 108 -8.02 21.42 1.19
CA ARG A 108 -7.34 22.63 1.65
C ARG A 108 -6.23 22.27 2.63
N CYS A 109 -5.00 22.74 2.35
CA CYS A 109 -3.88 22.58 3.25
C CYS A 109 -4.12 23.38 4.54
N VAL A 110 -3.94 22.75 5.68
CA VAL A 110 -4.09 23.38 7.00
C VAL A 110 -2.75 23.59 7.71
N GLY A 111 -1.65 23.16 7.11
CA GLY A 111 -0.30 23.34 7.61
C GLY A 111 0.71 22.46 6.87
N TRP A 112 1.96 22.58 7.24
CA TRP A 112 3.05 21.83 6.62
C TRP A 112 4.18 21.54 7.62
N THR A 113 5.07 20.62 7.27
CA THR A 113 6.29 20.33 8.04
C THR A 113 7.48 20.12 7.12
N LEU A 114 8.66 20.43 7.63
CA LEU A 114 9.92 20.19 6.94
C LEU A 114 10.23 18.68 6.90
N GLY A 115 10.99 18.28 5.91
CA GLY A 115 11.48 16.93 5.76
C GLY A 115 12.59 16.58 6.74
N LYS A 116 13.23 15.42 6.54
CA LYS A 116 14.34 14.94 7.36
C LYS A 116 15.59 14.70 6.51
N GLY A 117 16.75 14.71 7.17
CA GLY A 117 18.04 14.42 6.51
C GLY A 117 18.36 15.44 5.43
N LYS A 118 18.64 14.99 4.21
CA LYS A 118 18.98 15.89 3.09
C LYS A 118 17.87 16.89 2.71
N ARG A 119 16.65 16.68 3.18
CA ARG A 119 15.47 17.52 2.91
C ARG A 119 15.01 18.32 4.13
N SER A 120 15.88 18.51 5.12
CA SER A 120 15.55 19.25 6.36
C SER A 120 15.18 20.72 6.12
N ASN A 121 15.58 21.30 4.99
CA ASN A 121 15.26 22.68 4.60
C ASN A 121 14.10 22.78 3.59
N GLN A 122 13.48 21.68 3.24
CA GLN A 122 12.37 21.60 2.28
C GLN A 122 11.13 21.04 2.96
N ILE A 123 9.94 21.42 2.49
CA ILE A 123 8.69 20.80 2.94
C ILE A 123 8.73 19.30 2.63
N GLY A 124 8.49 18.49 3.66
CA GLY A 124 8.40 17.04 3.58
C GLY A 124 6.96 16.54 3.44
N ALA A 125 6.04 17.16 4.19
CA ALA A 125 4.63 16.80 4.21
C ALA A 125 3.72 18.02 4.36
N LEU A 126 2.52 17.90 3.80
CA LEU A 126 1.40 18.83 3.98
C LEU A 126 0.35 18.19 4.89
N TYR A 127 -0.34 19.02 5.68
CA TYR A 127 -1.43 18.59 6.54
C TYR A 127 -2.76 18.99 5.94
N PHE A 128 -3.74 18.09 6.06
CA PHE A 128 -5.10 18.25 5.58
C PHE A 128 -6.09 17.83 6.64
N GLU A 129 -7.28 18.41 6.61
CA GLU A 129 -8.40 17.98 7.41
C GLU A 129 -9.50 17.41 6.50
N TYR A 130 -9.99 16.22 6.83
CA TYR A 130 -11.11 15.59 6.17
C TYR A 130 -11.98 14.85 7.20
N ASN A 131 -13.29 15.10 7.19
CA ASN A 131 -14.23 14.54 8.15
C ASN A 131 -13.79 14.73 9.61
N SER A 132 -13.33 15.95 9.96
CA SER A 132 -12.81 16.32 11.29
C SER A 132 -11.61 15.51 11.77
N LYS A 133 -10.89 14.89 10.84
CA LYS A 133 -9.62 14.19 11.12
C LYS A 133 -8.47 14.86 10.39
N LEU A 134 -7.43 15.14 11.15
CA LEU A 134 -6.18 15.66 10.60
C LEU A 134 -5.32 14.48 10.11
N PHE A 135 -4.76 14.61 8.92
CA PHE A 135 -3.77 13.67 8.38
C PHE A 135 -2.67 14.41 7.61
N SER A 136 -1.57 13.74 7.35
CA SER A 136 -0.46 14.27 6.56
C SER A 136 -0.28 13.48 5.28
N ALA A 137 0.03 14.17 4.20
CA ALA A 137 0.47 13.59 2.93
C ALA A 137 1.91 13.99 2.66
N ASP A 138 2.78 12.99 2.50
CA ASP A 138 4.17 13.21 2.12
C ASP A 138 4.25 13.64 0.65
N LEU A 139 5.16 14.55 0.34
CA LEU A 139 5.45 14.91 -1.03
C LEU A 139 6.12 13.73 -1.76
N GLY A 140 5.37 13.07 -2.64
CA GLY A 140 5.77 11.85 -3.34
C GLY A 140 6.79 12.05 -4.47
N LYS A 141 6.92 11.04 -5.34
CA LYS A 141 7.92 11.00 -6.44
C LYS A 141 7.75 12.11 -7.48
N GLY A 142 6.56 12.65 -7.67
CA GLY A 142 6.29 13.76 -8.61
C GLY A 142 6.82 15.13 -8.16
N TRP A 143 7.32 15.22 -6.93
CA TRP A 143 7.89 16.44 -6.36
C TRP A 143 9.41 16.43 -6.52
N THR A 144 9.92 17.13 -7.54
CA THR A 144 11.36 17.37 -7.73
C THR A 144 11.90 18.30 -6.64
N ASP A 145 13.22 18.38 -6.50
CA ASP A 145 13.84 19.27 -5.52
C ASP A 145 13.50 20.74 -5.81
N GLU A 146 13.47 21.16 -7.08
CA GLU A 146 13.08 22.54 -7.49
C GLU A 146 11.63 22.85 -7.10
N LYS A 147 10.69 21.91 -7.29
CA LYS A 147 9.29 22.08 -6.89
C LYS A 147 9.15 22.17 -5.37
N ARG A 148 9.95 21.41 -4.62
CA ARG A 148 9.99 21.48 -3.16
C ARG A 148 10.55 22.79 -2.66
N ASP A 149 11.62 23.28 -3.29
CA ASP A 149 12.22 24.59 -2.96
C ASP A 149 11.22 25.72 -3.21
N ALA A 150 10.56 25.71 -4.36
CA ALA A 150 9.53 26.70 -4.69
C ALA A 150 8.35 26.66 -3.72
N LEU A 151 7.87 25.46 -3.35
CA LEU A 151 6.79 25.29 -2.37
C LEU A 151 7.22 25.79 -0.99
N THR A 152 8.44 25.47 -0.59
CA THR A 152 9.01 25.88 0.71
C THR A 152 9.16 27.40 0.79
N ALA A 153 9.66 28.03 -0.27
CA ALA A 153 9.78 29.47 -0.34
C ALA A 153 8.41 30.18 -0.22
N ARG A 154 7.37 29.62 -0.86
CA ARG A 154 5.99 30.12 -0.74
C ARG A 154 5.44 29.98 0.67
N ALA A 155 5.67 28.83 1.32
CA ALA A 155 5.21 28.57 2.68
C ALA A 155 5.91 29.43 3.74
N GLN A 156 7.18 29.74 3.52
CA GLN A 156 7.99 30.59 4.42
C GLN A 156 7.89 32.08 4.09
N SER A 157 7.15 32.44 3.05
CA SER A 157 6.87 33.83 2.74
C SER A 157 6.00 34.48 3.82
N THR A 158 6.00 35.82 3.87
CA THR A 158 5.20 36.58 4.84
C THR A 158 3.71 36.28 4.80
N ASN A 159 3.21 35.79 3.67
CA ASN A 159 1.78 35.48 3.45
C ASN A 159 1.44 33.98 3.61
N ASP A 160 2.43 33.10 3.73
CA ASP A 160 2.21 31.63 3.72
C ASP A 160 1.17 31.19 2.69
N ASP A 161 1.52 31.30 1.39
CA ASP A 161 0.62 30.97 0.28
C ASP A 161 0.32 29.44 0.13
N VAL A 162 0.82 28.62 1.05
CA VAL A 162 0.62 27.15 1.06
C VAL A 162 -0.49 26.77 2.02
N THR A 163 -0.50 27.34 3.23
CA THR A 163 -1.61 27.14 4.17
C THR A 163 -2.85 27.83 3.60
N GLY A 164 -3.93 27.08 3.47
CA GLY A 164 -5.17 27.54 2.84
C GLY A 164 -5.27 27.24 1.34
N ALA A 165 -4.18 26.90 0.65
CA ALA A 165 -4.24 26.47 -0.74
C ALA A 165 -4.87 25.07 -0.90
N VAL A 166 -5.49 24.81 -2.05
CA VAL A 166 -6.09 23.52 -2.38
C VAL A 166 -5.08 22.66 -3.12
N PHE A 167 -4.94 21.42 -2.69
CA PHE A 167 -4.07 20.41 -3.31
C PHE A 167 -4.89 19.18 -3.68
N HIS A 168 -4.53 18.56 -4.77
CA HIS A 168 -5.01 17.25 -5.16
C HIS A 168 -4.18 16.17 -4.41
N VAL A 169 -4.84 15.39 -3.59
CA VAL A 169 -4.23 14.43 -2.64
C VAL A 169 -4.72 13.02 -2.90
#